data_98fdcb338e66af96790223da25b5593f
#
_entry.id   98fdcb338e66af96790223da25b5593f
#
_cell.length_a   1.000
_cell.length_b   1.000
_cell.length_c   1.000
_cell.angle_alpha   90.00
_cell.angle_beta   90.00
_cell.angle_gamma   90.00
#
_symmetry.space_group_name_H-M   'P 1'
#
loop_
_entity.id
_entity.type
_entity.pdbx_description
1 polymer ?
#
loop_
_entity_poly.entity_id
_entity_poly.type
_entity_poly.pdbx_seq_one_letter_code
_entity_poly.pdbx_strand_id
1 'polypeptide(L)'
;VSTLLKITPMAEPYACLTWQVNNFCNFQCSYCNPGNWAGDNRNNGNLQLYIDNTMKIFNTYKQRGYKHFKIFFSGGEPTHWENFIPLVTYLKEHIPNITVAVNTNLSRPLKYWQEHYHLFDDIVASFHVEFCKKDRYIENAKFLCDKVDYLCTKMLMHDERFWEVVEFGERVRQEVPNYNLEWTPLFDEMSVNAGPWKYKDPVKQSFLENAQFESVQRIDKPYRENYAVSMAHYDTGVEPVNSNKIIAARQNFFTGWKCQVDDALFINPRGDISGASCGVGQTHGNITDTDLTFDLKPVICNKQHCHCGTDIIIPKEPVNV
;
A
#
# COMPACT_ATOMS: atom_id res chain seq x y z
N VAL A 1 2.87 -3.02 27.07
CA VAL A 1 2.44 -2.97 25.66
C VAL A 1 0.96 -2.65 25.67
N SER A 2 0.54 -1.54 25.02
CA SER A 2 -0.87 -1.17 24.91
C SER A 2 -1.64 -2.21 24.08
N THR A 3 -2.89 -2.47 24.43
CA THR A 3 -3.73 -3.48 23.75
C THR A 3 -4.63 -2.80 22.74
N LEU A 4 -4.61 -3.27 21.48
CA LEU A 4 -5.51 -2.79 20.43
C LEU A 4 -6.95 -3.29 20.71
N LEU A 5 -7.90 -2.36 20.80
CA LEU A 5 -9.31 -2.65 21.12
C LEU A 5 -10.20 -2.66 19.86
N LYS A 6 -9.98 -1.74 18.92
CA LYS A 6 -10.71 -1.65 17.64
C LYS A 6 -10.02 -0.69 16.69
N ILE A 7 -10.43 -0.75 15.42
CA ILE A 7 -10.03 0.20 14.37
C ILE A 7 -11.31 0.83 13.82
N THR A 8 -11.41 2.15 13.84
CA THR A 8 -12.58 2.89 13.34
C THR A 8 -12.22 3.73 12.11
N PRO A 9 -13.18 4.07 11.25
CA PRO A 9 -12.93 5.03 10.19
C PRO A 9 -12.58 6.41 10.75
N MET A 10 -11.95 7.25 9.94
CA MET A 10 -11.84 8.69 10.23
C MET A 10 -13.22 9.35 10.25
N ALA A 11 -13.30 10.56 10.79
CA ALA A 11 -14.56 11.34 10.80
C ALA A 11 -15.16 11.52 9.40
N GLU A 12 -14.31 11.67 8.38
CA GLU A 12 -14.70 11.63 6.96
C GLU A 12 -14.07 10.38 6.32
N PRO A 13 -14.82 9.27 6.20
CA PRO A 13 -14.27 8.02 5.72
C PRO A 13 -13.91 8.08 4.24
N TYR A 14 -12.82 7.42 3.90
CA TYR A 14 -12.39 7.18 2.53
C TYR A 14 -12.94 5.85 2.03
N ALA A 15 -13.44 5.82 0.79
CA ALA A 15 -13.54 4.56 0.06
C ALA A 15 -12.17 4.23 -0.53
N CYS A 16 -11.67 3.05 -0.22
CA CYS A 16 -10.33 2.62 -0.62
C CYS A 16 -10.39 1.54 -1.71
N LEU A 17 -9.55 1.70 -2.74
CA LEU A 17 -9.31 0.67 -3.74
C LEU A 17 -7.82 0.37 -3.79
N THR A 18 -7.43 -0.86 -3.47
CA THR A 18 -6.06 -1.34 -3.67
C THR A 18 -6.03 -2.19 -4.94
N TRP A 19 -5.19 -1.82 -5.91
CA TRP A 19 -5.13 -2.52 -7.18
C TRP A 19 -3.71 -2.96 -7.52
N GLN A 20 -3.51 -4.28 -7.61
CA GLN A 20 -2.31 -4.87 -8.19
C GLN A 20 -2.50 -4.94 -9.71
N VAL A 21 -2.07 -3.91 -10.42
CA VAL A 21 -2.37 -3.71 -11.85
C VAL A 21 -1.70 -4.72 -12.78
N ASN A 22 -0.63 -5.37 -12.32
CA ASN A 22 0.09 -6.38 -13.08
C ASN A 22 0.86 -7.34 -12.17
N ASN A 23 1.33 -8.43 -12.74
CA ASN A 23 2.29 -9.35 -12.15
C ASN A 23 3.63 -9.38 -12.93
N PHE A 24 3.96 -8.30 -13.61
CA PHE A 24 5.24 -8.07 -14.25
C PHE A 24 6.05 -7.06 -13.46
N CYS A 25 7.32 -7.38 -13.19
CA CYS A 25 8.28 -6.45 -12.60
C CYS A 25 9.59 -6.51 -13.40
N ASN A 26 10.24 -5.37 -13.58
CA ASN A 26 11.58 -5.30 -14.15
C ASN A 26 12.68 -5.74 -13.18
N PHE A 27 12.33 -6.00 -11.90
CA PHE A 27 13.18 -6.61 -10.88
C PHE A 27 12.68 -8.03 -10.59
N GLN A 28 13.62 -8.92 -10.25
CA GLN A 28 13.37 -10.33 -9.92
C GLN A 28 13.96 -10.65 -8.55
N CYS A 29 13.55 -9.87 -7.55
CA CYS A 29 14.10 -9.97 -6.19
C CYS A 29 13.89 -11.35 -5.61
N SER A 30 14.95 -11.92 -5.00
CA SER A 30 14.98 -13.29 -4.49
C SER A 30 13.91 -13.56 -3.42
N TYR A 31 13.53 -12.54 -2.67
CA TYR A 31 12.52 -12.57 -1.61
C TYR A 31 11.10 -12.25 -2.08
N CYS A 32 10.93 -11.90 -3.36
CA CYS A 32 9.60 -11.60 -3.89
C CYS A 32 8.97 -12.86 -4.47
N ASN A 33 7.66 -13.01 -4.27
CA ASN A 33 6.93 -14.12 -4.89
C ASN A 33 7.06 -14.05 -6.42
N PRO A 34 7.50 -15.13 -7.08
CA PRO A 34 7.59 -15.18 -8.54
C PRO A 34 6.29 -14.80 -9.26
N GLY A 35 5.15 -15.05 -8.66
CA GLY A 35 3.84 -14.60 -9.17
C GLY A 35 3.68 -13.09 -9.32
N ASN A 36 4.57 -12.29 -8.69
CA ASN A 36 4.53 -10.82 -8.78
C ASN A 36 5.48 -10.24 -9.85
N TRP A 37 6.37 -11.04 -10.45
CA TRP A 37 7.34 -10.52 -11.41
C TRP A 37 7.51 -11.36 -12.68
N ALA A 38 7.13 -12.65 -12.64
CA ALA A 38 7.31 -13.58 -13.76
C ALA A 38 6.13 -13.62 -14.74
N GLY A 39 5.07 -12.87 -14.47
CA GLY A 39 3.87 -12.85 -15.30
C GLY A 39 3.98 -11.90 -16.50
N ASP A 40 2.99 -11.97 -17.35
CA ASP A 40 2.84 -11.19 -18.57
C ASP A 40 1.54 -10.37 -18.62
N ASN A 41 0.84 -10.23 -17.48
CA ASN A 41 -0.46 -9.55 -17.39
C ASN A 41 -0.40 -8.03 -17.63
N ARG A 42 0.75 -7.51 -18.02
CA ARG A 42 0.93 -6.07 -18.30
C ARG A 42 0.07 -5.52 -19.43
N ASN A 43 -0.42 -6.39 -20.32
CA ASN A 43 -1.18 -6.01 -21.50
C ASN A 43 -2.61 -6.57 -21.49
N ASN A 44 -3.08 -7.05 -20.34
CA ASN A 44 -4.40 -7.64 -20.25
C ASN A 44 -5.48 -6.55 -20.26
N GLY A 45 -6.44 -6.72 -21.16
CA GLY A 45 -7.68 -5.98 -21.15
C GLY A 45 -7.69 -4.66 -21.91
N ASN A 46 -8.89 -4.18 -22.16
CA ASN A 46 -9.19 -2.92 -22.81
C ASN A 46 -9.16 -1.80 -21.79
N LEU A 47 -8.35 -0.76 -21.99
CA LEU A 47 -8.26 0.42 -21.13
C LEU A 47 -9.64 0.99 -20.80
N GLN A 48 -10.54 1.10 -21.81
CA GLN A 48 -11.87 1.66 -21.59
C GLN A 48 -12.67 0.82 -20.59
N LEU A 49 -12.58 -0.49 -20.63
CA LEU A 49 -13.27 -1.37 -19.69
C LEU A 49 -12.75 -1.21 -18.25
N TYR A 50 -11.42 -1.04 -18.09
CA TYR A 50 -10.82 -0.72 -16.80
C TYR A 50 -11.32 0.62 -16.26
N ILE A 51 -11.40 1.64 -17.12
CA ILE A 51 -11.96 2.95 -16.77
C ILE A 51 -13.41 2.81 -16.33
N ASP A 52 -14.25 2.21 -17.17
CA ASP A 52 -15.70 2.10 -16.93
C ASP A 52 -15.99 1.38 -15.61
N ASN A 53 -15.32 0.27 -15.37
CA ASN A 53 -15.52 -0.50 -14.14
C ASN A 53 -14.93 0.19 -12.90
N THR A 54 -13.81 0.89 -13.01
CA THR A 54 -13.29 1.70 -11.90
C THR A 54 -14.25 2.86 -11.57
N MET A 55 -14.78 3.53 -12.57
CA MET A 55 -15.81 4.56 -12.40
C MET A 55 -17.07 3.98 -11.74
N LYS A 56 -17.49 2.77 -12.12
CA LYS A 56 -18.63 2.06 -11.51
C LYS A 56 -18.39 1.76 -10.03
N ILE A 57 -17.16 1.34 -9.66
CA ILE A 57 -16.75 1.16 -8.25
C ILE A 57 -16.94 2.47 -7.49
N PHE A 58 -16.33 3.56 -7.94
CA PHE A 58 -16.38 4.84 -7.24
C PHE A 58 -17.80 5.43 -7.21
N ASN A 59 -18.59 5.27 -8.26
CA ASN A 59 -19.99 5.69 -8.25
C ASN A 59 -20.82 4.89 -7.22
N THR A 60 -20.54 3.61 -7.04
CA THR A 60 -21.17 2.79 -5.98
C THR A 60 -20.86 3.35 -4.60
N TYR A 61 -19.59 3.69 -4.34
CA TYR A 61 -19.20 4.32 -3.07
C TYR A 61 -19.81 5.71 -2.91
N LYS A 62 -19.85 6.52 -3.95
CA LYS A 62 -20.49 7.84 -3.94
C LYS A 62 -21.99 7.75 -3.58
N GLN A 63 -22.71 6.76 -4.11
CA GLN A 63 -24.12 6.50 -3.75
C GLN A 63 -24.28 6.07 -2.28
N ARG A 64 -23.25 5.46 -1.68
CA ARG A 64 -23.21 5.14 -0.24
C ARG A 64 -22.82 6.34 0.65
N GLY A 65 -22.59 7.51 0.07
CA GLY A 65 -22.28 8.75 0.79
C GLY A 65 -20.81 9.06 0.97
N TYR A 66 -19.88 8.29 0.40
CA TYR A 66 -18.47 8.61 0.43
C TYR A 66 -18.15 9.84 -0.41
N LYS A 67 -17.34 10.74 0.14
CA LYS A 67 -16.91 11.99 -0.51
C LYS A 67 -15.45 11.96 -0.95
N HIS A 68 -14.66 11.11 -0.30
CA HIS A 68 -13.22 10.97 -0.53
C HIS A 68 -12.92 9.56 -1.03
N PHE A 69 -12.06 9.49 -2.02
CA PHE A 69 -11.68 8.22 -2.66
C PHE A 69 -10.16 8.10 -2.64
N LYS A 70 -9.67 6.93 -2.29
CA LYS A 70 -8.24 6.61 -2.37
C LYS A 70 -8.04 5.38 -3.23
N ILE A 71 -7.19 5.50 -4.23
CA ILE A 71 -6.73 4.34 -5.00
C ILE A 71 -5.23 4.15 -4.77
N PHE A 72 -4.86 2.93 -4.41
CA PHE A 72 -3.48 2.53 -4.17
C PHE A 72 -3.06 1.51 -5.20
N PHE A 73 -2.20 1.91 -6.12
CA PHE A 73 -1.67 1.04 -7.16
C PHE A 73 -0.42 0.30 -6.69
N SER A 74 -0.39 -1.01 -6.95
CA SER A 74 0.74 -1.88 -6.69
C SER A 74 0.79 -3.01 -7.72
N GLY A 75 1.51 -4.08 -7.46
CA GLY A 75 1.61 -5.24 -8.34
C GLY A 75 3.04 -5.72 -8.42
N GLY A 76 3.51 -6.06 -9.62
CA GLY A 76 4.92 -6.16 -9.93
C GLY A 76 5.54 -4.76 -9.89
N GLU A 77 5.67 -4.10 -11.04
CA GLU A 77 6.00 -2.68 -11.10
C GLU A 77 4.92 -1.94 -11.91
N PRO A 78 4.05 -1.16 -11.27
CA PRO A 78 2.93 -0.48 -11.93
C PRO A 78 3.35 0.43 -13.08
N THR A 79 4.46 1.15 -12.92
CA THR A 79 4.95 2.12 -13.91
C THR A 79 5.40 1.49 -15.22
N HIS A 80 5.52 0.16 -15.30
CA HIS A 80 5.82 -0.60 -16.50
C HIS A 80 4.57 -1.15 -17.21
N TRP A 81 3.38 -0.92 -16.67
CA TRP A 81 2.14 -1.24 -17.35
C TRP A 81 1.73 -0.12 -18.30
N GLU A 82 1.50 -0.43 -19.58
CA GLU A 82 1.25 0.60 -20.61
C GLU A 82 -0.03 1.41 -20.38
N ASN A 83 -1.06 0.78 -19.78
CA ASN A 83 -2.32 1.42 -19.47
C ASN A 83 -2.27 2.26 -18.16
N PHE A 84 -1.15 2.25 -17.44
CA PHE A 84 -1.07 2.85 -16.10
C PHE A 84 -1.29 4.38 -16.16
N ILE A 85 -0.47 5.09 -16.93
CA ILE A 85 -0.59 6.55 -17.03
C ILE A 85 -1.93 6.98 -17.66
N PRO A 86 -2.40 6.38 -18.77
CA PRO A 86 -3.71 6.71 -19.33
C PRO A 86 -4.87 6.51 -18.33
N LEU A 87 -4.86 5.40 -17.57
CA LEU A 87 -5.87 5.14 -16.55
C LEU A 87 -5.83 6.20 -15.44
N VAL A 88 -4.64 6.44 -14.85
CA VAL A 88 -4.49 7.39 -13.74
C VAL A 88 -4.88 8.81 -14.18
N THR A 89 -4.49 9.23 -15.38
CA THR A 89 -4.87 10.54 -15.93
C THR A 89 -6.40 10.66 -15.99
N TYR A 90 -7.07 9.68 -16.55
CA TYR A 90 -8.53 9.69 -16.62
C TYR A 90 -9.18 9.79 -15.23
N LEU A 91 -8.71 8.99 -14.26
CA LEU A 91 -9.27 9.00 -12.92
C LEU A 91 -9.08 10.34 -12.21
N LYS A 92 -7.91 10.95 -12.34
CA LYS A 92 -7.63 12.29 -11.76
C LYS A 92 -8.51 13.39 -12.37
N GLU A 93 -8.83 13.29 -13.65
CA GLU A 93 -9.68 14.26 -14.35
C GLU A 93 -11.17 14.11 -14.02
N HIS A 94 -11.64 12.87 -13.72
CA HIS A 94 -13.08 12.58 -13.65
C HIS A 94 -13.59 12.25 -12.25
N ILE A 95 -12.71 11.95 -11.30
CA ILE A 95 -13.12 11.66 -9.91
C ILE A 95 -12.65 12.81 -9.00
N PRO A 96 -13.57 13.68 -8.56
CA PRO A 96 -13.23 14.73 -7.61
C PRO A 96 -12.78 14.13 -6.28
N ASN A 97 -11.81 14.79 -5.63
CA ASN A 97 -11.26 14.38 -4.34
C ASN A 97 -10.64 12.96 -4.32
N ILE A 98 -10.14 12.49 -5.47
CA ILE A 98 -9.38 11.25 -5.53
C ILE A 98 -7.94 11.48 -5.03
N THR A 99 -7.49 10.61 -4.14
CA THR A 99 -6.08 10.47 -3.77
C THR A 99 -5.50 9.30 -4.53
N VAL A 100 -4.50 9.52 -5.35
CA VAL A 100 -3.78 8.49 -6.10
C VAL A 100 -2.46 8.18 -5.42
N ALA A 101 -2.32 6.94 -4.97
CA ALA A 101 -1.11 6.41 -4.36
C ALA A 101 -0.49 5.32 -5.25
N VAL A 102 0.83 5.24 -5.30
CA VAL A 102 1.54 4.19 -6.02
C VAL A 102 2.69 3.62 -5.21
N ASN A 103 2.79 2.28 -5.20
CA ASN A 103 3.99 1.57 -4.72
C ASN A 103 4.86 1.23 -5.95
N THR A 104 6.11 1.70 -5.95
CA THR A 104 7.03 1.56 -7.08
C THR A 104 8.45 1.29 -6.60
N ASN A 105 9.23 0.56 -7.40
CA ASN A 105 10.66 0.38 -7.17
C ASN A 105 11.51 1.57 -7.62
N LEU A 106 10.87 2.64 -8.07
CA LEU A 106 11.46 3.91 -8.50
C LEU A 106 12.51 3.78 -9.63
N SER A 107 12.42 2.72 -10.45
CA SER A 107 13.41 2.39 -11.50
C SER A 107 13.26 3.22 -12.77
N ARG A 108 12.12 3.89 -12.98
CA ARG A 108 11.92 4.74 -14.16
C ARG A 108 12.94 5.89 -14.17
N PRO A 109 13.38 6.38 -15.34
CA PRO A 109 14.29 7.52 -15.42
C PRO A 109 13.64 8.80 -14.89
N LEU A 110 14.43 9.76 -14.44
CA LEU A 110 13.95 11.05 -13.92
C LEU A 110 12.95 11.74 -14.83
N LYS A 111 13.17 11.69 -16.14
CA LYS A 111 12.26 12.26 -17.15
C LYS A 111 10.82 11.75 -16.99
N TYR A 112 10.64 10.45 -16.73
CA TYR A 112 9.31 9.88 -16.50
C TYR A 112 8.61 10.55 -15.32
N TRP A 113 9.32 10.76 -14.21
CA TRP A 113 8.78 11.40 -13.03
C TRP A 113 8.51 12.88 -13.26
N GLN A 114 9.38 13.58 -14.01
CA GLN A 114 9.16 14.98 -14.40
C GLN A 114 7.89 15.16 -15.24
N GLU A 115 7.57 14.19 -16.09
CA GLU A 115 6.37 14.22 -16.93
C GLU A 115 5.09 13.87 -16.18
N HIS A 116 5.15 12.99 -15.15
CA HIS A 116 3.96 12.36 -14.56
C HIS A 116 3.75 12.57 -13.06
N TYR A 117 4.66 13.24 -12.32
CA TYR A 117 4.55 13.39 -10.87
C TYR A 117 3.20 13.97 -10.42
N HIS A 118 2.63 14.88 -11.19
CA HIS A 118 1.36 15.58 -10.90
C HIS A 118 0.14 14.66 -10.85
N LEU A 119 0.28 13.44 -11.32
CA LEU A 119 -0.76 12.39 -11.26
C LEU A 119 -0.80 11.68 -9.91
N PHE A 120 0.24 11.80 -9.09
CA PHE A 120 0.38 11.07 -7.85
C PHE A 120 0.36 12.00 -6.65
N ASP A 121 -0.49 11.70 -5.69
CA ASP A 121 -0.49 12.38 -4.39
C ASP A 121 0.50 11.70 -3.44
N ASP A 122 0.54 10.36 -3.45
CA ASP A 122 1.37 9.55 -2.58
C ASP A 122 2.27 8.60 -3.39
N ILE A 123 3.55 8.59 -3.07
CA ILE A 123 4.50 7.63 -3.65
C ILE A 123 5.17 6.85 -2.53
N VAL A 124 5.02 5.52 -2.55
CA VAL A 124 5.79 4.59 -1.73
C VAL A 124 6.91 4.02 -2.59
N ALA A 125 8.12 4.53 -2.38
CA ALA A 125 9.31 4.17 -3.12
C ALA A 125 10.03 3.02 -2.41
N SER A 126 9.92 1.80 -2.93
CA SER A 126 10.54 0.60 -2.36
C SER A 126 11.97 0.44 -2.83
N PHE A 127 12.92 0.44 -1.91
CA PHE A 127 14.33 0.16 -2.21
C PHE A 127 14.60 -1.34 -2.16
N HIS A 128 14.97 -1.89 -3.31
CA HIS A 128 15.30 -3.30 -3.50
C HIS A 128 16.81 -3.44 -3.74
N VAL A 129 17.55 -3.80 -2.70
CA VAL A 129 19.03 -3.79 -2.68
C VAL A 129 19.68 -4.64 -3.77
N GLU A 130 19.00 -5.68 -4.26
CA GLU A 130 19.53 -6.58 -5.31
C GLU A 130 19.58 -5.93 -6.70
N PHE A 131 18.65 -5.03 -7.02
CA PHE A 131 18.46 -4.53 -8.39
C PHE A 131 18.45 -3.02 -8.51
N CYS A 132 18.22 -2.31 -7.41
CA CYS A 132 18.05 -0.86 -7.45
C CYS A 132 19.37 -0.15 -7.82
N LYS A 133 19.29 0.77 -8.77
CA LYS A 133 20.38 1.71 -9.07
C LYS A 133 20.33 2.86 -8.07
N LYS A 134 21.17 2.81 -7.03
CA LYS A 134 21.17 3.70 -5.87
C LYS A 134 21.13 5.18 -6.26
N ASP A 135 21.97 5.61 -7.21
CA ASP A 135 22.05 7.02 -7.62
C ASP A 135 20.77 7.49 -8.33
N ARG A 136 20.19 6.66 -9.18
CA ARG A 136 18.90 6.96 -9.83
C ARG A 136 17.78 7.05 -8.81
N TYR A 137 17.78 6.16 -7.81
CA TYR A 137 16.78 6.20 -6.75
C TYR A 137 16.86 7.52 -5.99
N ILE A 138 18.06 7.95 -5.58
CA ILE A 138 18.28 9.23 -4.90
C ILE A 138 17.88 10.41 -5.78
N GLU A 139 18.28 10.42 -7.05
CA GLU A 139 17.89 11.47 -8.00
C GLU A 139 16.37 11.62 -8.12
N ASN A 140 15.66 10.51 -8.30
CA ASN A 140 14.20 10.49 -8.37
C ASN A 140 13.56 10.91 -7.05
N ALA A 141 14.05 10.40 -5.91
CA ALA A 141 13.52 10.75 -4.60
C ALA A 141 13.70 12.23 -4.28
N LYS A 142 14.86 12.81 -4.59
CA LYS A 142 15.13 14.27 -4.46
C LYS A 142 14.16 15.11 -5.28
N PHE A 143 13.86 14.67 -6.50
CA PHE A 143 12.90 15.38 -7.33
C PHE A 143 11.48 15.29 -6.77
N LEU A 144 11.07 14.09 -6.32
CA LEU A 144 9.70 13.83 -5.91
C LEU A 144 9.35 14.37 -4.52
N CYS A 145 10.31 14.46 -3.61
CA CYS A 145 10.07 14.81 -2.21
C CYS A 145 9.38 16.18 -2.01
N ASP A 146 9.55 17.11 -2.96
CA ASP A 146 8.92 18.44 -2.95
C ASP A 146 7.73 18.56 -3.90
N LYS A 147 7.45 17.53 -4.70
CA LYS A 147 6.44 17.59 -5.76
C LYS A 147 5.16 16.84 -5.40
N VAL A 148 5.27 15.74 -4.65
CA VAL A 148 4.12 14.96 -4.22
C VAL A 148 3.73 15.29 -2.79
N ASP A 149 2.52 14.97 -2.40
CA ASP A 149 2.05 15.23 -1.04
C ASP A 149 2.77 14.35 -0.02
N TYR A 150 3.05 13.09 -0.40
CA TYR A 150 3.73 12.14 0.46
C TYR A 150 4.71 11.26 -0.31
N LEU A 151 5.97 11.29 0.09
CA LEU A 151 6.99 10.36 -0.38
C LEU A 151 7.46 9.50 0.79
N CYS A 152 7.20 8.19 0.73
CA CYS A 152 7.74 7.21 1.65
C CYS A 152 8.88 6.44 0.97
N THR A 153 10.07 6.48 1.54
CA THR A 153 11.20 5.66 1.13
C THR A 153 11.21 4.39 1.99
N LYS A 154 10.80 3.28 1.39
CA LYS A 154 10.65 2.00 2.06
C LYS A 154 11.89 1.14 1.86
N MET A 155 12.63 0.89 2.93
CA MET A 155 13.84 0.07 2.95
C MET A 155 13.48 -1.39 3.21
N LEU A 156 13.54 -2.25 2.18
CA LEU A 156 13.25 -3.67 2.33
C LEU A 156 14.48 -4.38 2.90
N MET A 157 14.37 -4.86 4.12
CA MET A 157 15.47 -5.33 4.94
C MET A 157 15.92 -6.74 4.57
N HIS A 158 16.68 -6.86 3.48
CA HIS A 158 17.26 -8.12 3.00
C HIS A 158 18.27 -8.67 4.02
N ASP A 159 18.11 -9.92 4.46
CA ASP A 159 18.93 -10.46 5.55
C ASP A 159 20.44 -10.46 5.23
N GLU A 160 20.85 -11.00 4.10
CA GLU A 160 22.28 -11.10 3.73
C GLU A 160 22.90 -9.72 3.44
N ARG A 161 22.12 -8.77 2.94
CA ARG A 161 22.57 -7.41 2.58
C ARG A 161 22.02 -6.34 3.54
N PHE A 162 21.71 -6.73 4.76
CA PHE A 162 21.03 -5.90 5.76
C PHE A 162 21.73 -4.54 5.98
N TRP A 163 23.02 -4.58 6.24
CA TRP A 163 23.79 -3.36 6.54
C TRP A 163 23.97 -2.47 5.31
N GLU A 164 23.96 -3.04 4.11
CA GLU A 164 23.96 -2.25 2.87
C GLU A 164 22.63 -1.47 2.71
N VAL A 165 21.52 -2.07 3.13
CA VAL A 165 20.21 -1.38 3.15
C VAL A 165 20.22 -0.27 4.19
N VAL A 166 20.78 -0.52 5.38
CA VAL A 166 20.91 0.50 6.43
C VAL A 166 21.78 1.66 5.95
N GLU A 167 22.95 1.39 5.38
CA GLU A 167 23.83 2.42 4.80
C GLU A 167 23.09 3.27 3.74
N PHE A 168 22.31 2.62 2.89
CA PHE A 168 21.54 3.35 1.89
C PHE A 168 20.42 4.20 2.51
N GLY A 169 19.77 3.74 3.56
CA GLY A 169 18.80 4.55 4.32
C GLY A 169 19.44 5.80 4.92
N GLU A 170 20.67 5.68 5.47
CA GLU A 170 21.45 6.84 5.94
C GLU A 170 21.76 7.82 4.79
N ARG A 171 22.09 7.30 3.62
CA ARG A 171 22.27 8.12 2.43
C ARG A 171 21.00 8.87 2.05
N VAL A 172 19.82 8.23 2.12
CA VAL A 172 18.53 8.90 1.91
C VAL A 172 18.33 10.04 2.91
N ARG A 173 18.63 9.83 4.19
CA ARG A 173 18.54 10.88 5.22
C ARG A 173 19.41 12.09 4.91
N GLN A 174 20.61 11.86 4.38
CA GLN A 174 21.56 12.93 4.07
C GLN A 174 21.23 13.69 2.80
N GLU A 175 20.70 13.01 1.81
CA GLU A 175 20.57 13.58 0.47
C GLU A 175 19.14 13.97 0.06
N VAL A 176 18.09 13.39 0.65
CA VAL A 176 16.70 13.70 0.32
C VAL A 176 16.13 14.64 1.38
N PRO A 177 15.75 15.89 1.03
CA PRO A 177 15.39 16.89 2.04
C PRO A 177 14.13 16.58 2.83
N ASN A 178 13.11 16.06 2.15
CA ASN A 178 11.79 15.79 2.72
C ASN A 178 11.43 14.33 2.48
N TYR A 179 11.73 13.46 3.42
CA TYR A 179 11.49 12.02 3.30
C TYR A 179 10.67 11.50 4.46
N ASN A 180 9.98 10.40 4.21
CA ASN A 180 9.49 9.48 5.23
C ASN A 180 10.22 8.17 5.02
N LEU A 181 10.90 7.66 6.03
CA LEU A 181 11.72 6.46 5.92
C LEU A 181 11.12 5.34 6.76
N GLU A 182 10.93 4.20 6.11
CA GLU A 182 10.36 3.01 6.72
C GLU A 182 11.29 1.81 6.55
N TRP A 183 11.69 1.20 7.66
CA TRP A 183 12.43 -0.06 7.69
C TRP A 183 11.43 -1.22 7.67
N THR A 184 11.36 -1.93 6.55
CA THR A 184 10.34 -2.97 6.35
C THR A 184 10.98 -4.36 6.43
N PRO A 185 10.68 -5.14 7.47
CA PRO A 185 11.09 -6.54 7.53
C PRO A 185 10.51 -7.33 6.37
N LEU A 186 11.28 -8.29 5.85
CA LEU A 186 10.78 -9.23 4.87
C LEU A 186 9.97 -10.34 5.56
N PHE A 187 9.01 -10.90 4.83
CA PHE A 187 8.26 -12.06 5.27
C PHE A 187 8.93 -13.35 4.81
N ASP A 188 8.89 -14.39 5.65
CA ASP A 188 9.45 -15.72 5.31
C ASP A 188 8.78 -16.33 4.08
N GLU A 189 7.49 -16.08 3.93
CA GLU A 189 6.69 -16.52 2.80
C GLU A 189 5.66 -15.45 2.47
N MET A 190 5.40 -15.22 1.19
CA MET A 190 4.31 -14.37 0.73
C MET A 190 2.95 -15.10 0.81
N SER A 191 2.72 -15.80 1.91
CA SER A 191 1.46 -16.51 2.16
C SER A 191 0.64 -15.79 3.21
N VAL A 192 -0.67 -16.01 3.20
CA VAL A 192 -1.60 -15.46 4.21
C VAL A 192 -1.32 -15.95 5.64
N ASN A 193 -0.42 -16.89 5.80
CA ASN A 193 0.00 -17.44 7.08
C ASN A 193 1.43 -17.06 7.46
N ALA A 194 2.13 -16.29 6.62
CA ALA A 194 3.50 -15.91 6.85
C ALA A 194 3.61 -14.88 7.98
N GLY A 195 4.53 -15.13 8.89
CA GLY A 195 4.99 -14.15 9.85
C GLY A 195 6.12 -13.28 9.25
N PRO A 196 6.50 -12.19 9.93
CA PRO A 196 7.68 -11.43 9.55
C PRO A 196 8.92 -12.33 9.55
N TRP A 197 9.85 -12.09 8.63
CA TRP A 197 11.13 -12.77 8.59
C TRP A 197 11.82 -12.63 9.96
N LYS A 198 12.22 -13.74 10.55
CA LYS A 198 13.01 -13.74 11.78
C LYS A 198 14.49 -13.73 11.42
N TYR A 199 15.12 -12.59 11.63
CA TYR A 199 16.56 -12.47 11.44
C TYR A 199 17.27 -13.31 12.50
N LYS A 200 18.21 -14.17 12.06
CA LYS A 200 18.98 -15.04 12.98
C LYS A 200 19.98 -14.23 13.79
N ASP A 201 20.48 -13.14 13.24
CA ASP A 201 21.40 -12.22 13.92
C ASP A 201 20.61 -11.37 14.93
N PRO A 202 20.89 -11.46 16.24
CA PRO A 202 20.17 -10.70 17.26
C PRO A 202 20.36 -9.18 17.12
N VAL A 203 21.48 -8.73 16.50
CA VAL A 203 21.71 -7.30 16.28
C VAL A 203 20.76 -6.77 15.21
N LYS A 204 20.56 -7.52 14.10
CA LYS A 204 19.59 -7.17 13.06
C LYS A 204 18.16 -7.17 13.62
N GLN A 205 17.82 -8.19 14.40
CA GLN A 205 16.50 -8.28 15.03
C GLN A 205 16.25 -7.09 15.97
N SER A 206 17.25 -6.78 16.84
CA SER A 206 17.16 -5.63 17.75
C SER A 206 17.08 -4.30 16.99
N PHE A 207 17.79 -4.15 15.87
CA PHE A 207 17.67 -2.95 15.02
C PHE A 207 16.22 -2.77 14.56
N LEU A 208 15.57 -3.82 14.05
CA LEU A 208 14.21 -3.73 13.54
C LEU A 208 13.16 -3.52 14.63
N GLU A 209 13.35 -4.11 15.80
CA GLU A 209 12.45 -3.93 16.96
C GLU A 209 12.49 -2.49 17.50
N ASN A 210 13.63 -1.81 17.34
CA ASN A 210 13.81 -0.43 17.77
C ASN A 210 13.73 0.58 16.62
N ALA A 211 13.66 0.11 15.37
CA ALA A 211 13.56 0.97 14.21
C ALA A 211 12.20 1.69 14.20
N GLN A 212 12.25 2.99 14.21
CA GLN A 212 11.06 3.82 14.13
C GLN A 212 10.81 4.27 12.69
N PHE A 213 9.56 4.44 12.36
CA PHE A 213 9.16 5.18 11.19
C PHE A 213 9.63 6.63 11.39
N GLU A 214 10.43 7.12 10.45
CA GLU A 214 10.96 8.48 10.51
C GLU A 214 10.23 9.35 9.51
N SER A 215 9.74 10.47 9.98
CA SER A 215 9.12 11.48 9.15
C SER A 215 9.79 12.81 9.38
N VAL A 216 10.27 13.42 8.30
CA VAL A 216 10.66 14.82 8.31
C VAL A 216 9.43 15.61 7.93
N GLN A 217 8.85 16.30 8.92
CA GLN A 217 7.70 17.16 8.68
C GLN A 217 8.10 18.33 7.78
N ARG A 218 7.36 18.50 6.70
CA ARG A 218 7.45 19.70 5.88
C ARG A 218 6.75 20.86 6.60
N ILE A 219 7.41 22.00 6.68
CA ILE A 219 6.84 23.22 7.29
C ILE A 219 5.69 23.77 6.42
N ASP A 220 5.79 23.62 5.10
CA ASP A 220 4.83 24.11 4.10
C ASP A 220 3.67 23.16 3.81
N LYS A 221 3.84 21.88 4.16
CA LYS A 221 2.79 20.86 4.06
C LYS A 221 2.76 20.13 5.40
N PRO A 222 1.88 20.55 6.32
CA PRO A 222 1.72 19.81 7.59
C PRO A 222 1.45 18.35 7.27
N TYR A 223 2.06 17.47 8.07
CA TYR A 223 1.74 16.04 8.04
C TYR A 223 0.23 15.91 7.94
N ARG A 224 -0.25 15.43 6.80
CA ARG A 224 -1.66 15.16 6.68
C ARG A 224 -1.93 14.01 7.64
N GLU A 225 -2.57 14.28 8.76
CA GLU A 225 -3.20 13.25 9.60
C GLU A 225 -4.08 12.32 8.74
N ASN A 226 -4.39 12.74 7.54
CA ASN A 226 -5.18 12.09 6.50
C ASN A 226 -4.52 10.92 5.76
N TYR A 227 -3.26 10.54 6.06
CA TYR A 227 -2.74 9.26 5.58
C TYR A 227 -3.34 8.07 6.32
N ALA A 228 -3.74 8.28 7.56
CA ALA A 228 -4.52 7.32 8.27
C ALA A 228 -5.95 7.38 7.74
N VAL A 229 -6.35 6.40 6.98
CA VAL A 229 -7.76 6.21 6.59
C VAL A 229 -8.59 5.74 7.78
N SER A 230 -7.96 5.43 8.92
CA SER A 230 -8.60 4.88 10.12
C SER A 230 -7.80 5.18 11.41
N MET A 231 -8.48 5.07 12.54
CA MET A 231 -7.95 5.30 13.89
C MET A 231 -7.88 4.00 14.66
N ALA A 232 -6.73 3.72 15.27
CA ALA A 232 -6.52 2.61 16.20
C ALA A 232 -6.87 3.07 17.63
N HIS A 233 -7.76 2.34 18.27
CA HIS A 233 -8.11 2.55 19.66
C HIS A 233 -7.39 1.51 20.51
N TYR A 234 -6.59 2.00 21.43
CA TYR A 234 -5.88 1.18 22.42
C TYR A 234 -6.49 1.44 23.82
N ASP A 235 -6.18 0.56 24.75
CA ASP A 235 -6.48 0.77 26.17
C ASP A 235 -5.81 2.04 26.76
N THR A 236 -4.80 2.56 26.09
CA THR A 236 -4.01 3.73 26.49
C THR A 236 -4.38 5.02 25.73
N GLY A 237 -5.22 4.96 24.69
CA GLY A 237 -5.59 6.11 23.88
C GLY A 237 -5.92 5.77 22.43
N VAL A 238 -6.09 6.82 21.62
CA VAL A 238 -6.47 6.72 20.20
C VAL A 238 -5.40 7.40 19.34
N GLU A 239 -4.96 6.74 18.29
CA GLU A 239 -3.98 7.27 17.35
C GLU A 239 -4.30 6.85 15.90
N PRO A 240 -3.76 7.54 14.89
CA PRO A 240 -3.81 7.06 13.52
C PRO A 240 -3.25 5.65 13.37
N VAL A 241 -3.90 4.80 12.56
CA VAL A 241 -3.43 3.43 12.36
C VAL A 241 -2.05 3.42 11.70
N ASN A 242 -1.12 2.75 12.36
CA ASN A 242 0.17 2.37 11.78
C ASN A 242 0.24 0.84 11.69
N SER A 243 0.12 0.31 10.47
CA SER A 243 0.10 -1.14 10.22
C SER A 243 1.37 -1.83 10.70
N ASN A 244 2.54 -1.21 10.54
CA ASN A 244 3.81 -1.79 10.96
C ASN A 244 3.93 -1.86 12.48
N LYS A 245 3.43 -0.83 13.19
CA LYS A 245 3.37 -0.84 14.65
C LYS A 245 2.48 -1.99 15.17
N ILE A 246 1.31 -2.20 14.54
CA ILE A 246 0.39 -3.29 14.90
C ILE A 246 1.03 -4.66 14.63
N ILE A 247 1.72 -4.83 13.49
CA ILE A 247 2.43 -6.08 13.16
C ILE A 247 3.60 -6.31 14.14
N ALA A 248 4.42 -5.31 14.39
CA ALA A 248 5.56 -5.40 15.29
C ALA A 248 5.14 -5.75 16.73
N ALA A 249 4.01 -5.18 17.17
CA ALA A 249 3.40 -5.50 18.47
C ALA A 249 2.66 -6.85 18.50
N ARG A 250 2.62 -7.59 17.38
CA ARG A 250 1.88 -8.85 17.23
C ARG A 250 0.40 -8.73 17.60
N GLN A 251 -0.23 -7.61 17.21
CA GLN A 251 -1.64 -7.33 17.48
C GLN A 251 -2.51 -7.41 16.21
N ASN A 252 -2.00 -8.01 15.15
CA ASN A 252 -2.67 -8.16 13.86
C ASN A 252 -3.52 -9.44 13.75
N PHE A 253 -4.14 -9.86 14.86
CA PHE A 253 -5.00 -11.05 14.95
C PHE A 253 -6.46 -10.62 15.13
N PHE A 254 -7.25 -10.75 14.06
CA PHE A 254 -8.63 -10.23 14.02
C PHE A 254 -9.67 -11.35 13.81
N THR A 255 -9.31 -12.60 14.06
CA THR A 255 -10.26 -13.73 13.96
C THR A 255 -11.48 -13.47 14.85
N GLY A 256 -12.67 -13.58 14.28
CA GLY A 256 -13.93 -13.31 14.99
C GLY A 256 -14.33 -11.85 15.05
N TRP A 257 -13.48 -10.91 14.57
CA TRP A 257 -13.84 -9.50 14.52
C TRP A 257 -14.72 -9.21 13.29
N LYS A 258 -15.64 -8.28 13.43
CA LYS A 258 -16.37 -7.69 12.30
C LYS A 258 -15.43 -6.76 11.54
N CYS A 259 -15.16 -7.08 10.27
CA CYS A 259 -14.28 -6.31 9.39
C CYS A 259 -15.12 -5.60 8.34
N GLN A 260 -14.93 -4.29 8.19
CA GLN A 260 -15.67 -3.41 7.27
C GLN A 260 -15.04 -3.48 5.86
N VAL A 261 -14.94 -4.68 5.29
CA VAL A 261 -14.39 -4.89 3.94
C VAL A 261 -15.25 -4.27 2.83
N ASP A 262 -16.41 -3.76 3.19
CA ASP A 262 -17.28 -2.98 2.33
C ASP A 262 -16.84 -1.52 2.14
N ASP A 263 -15.88 -1.03 2.94
CA ASP A 263 -15.25 0.28 2.80
C ASP A 263 -13.98 0.25 1.94
N ALA A 264 -13.53 -0.94 1.58
CA ALA A 264 -12.33 -1.16 0.79
C ALA A 264 -12.57 -2.27 -0.25
N LEU A 265 -11.89 -2.16 -1.38
CA LEU A 265 -11.80 -3.23 -2.37
C LEU A 265 -10.36 -3.51 -2.74
N PHE A 266 -10.11 -4.75 -3.10
CA PHE A 266 -8.82 -5.21 -3.59
C PHE A 266 -8.99 -5.86 -4.97
N ILE A 267 -8.17 -5.44 -5.92
CA ILE A 267 -8.10 -6.05 -7.26
C ILE A 267 -6.74 -6.73 -7.39
N ASN A 268 -6.75 -8.03 -7.61
CA ASN A 268 -5.52 -8.81 -7.80
C ASN A 268 -4.95 -8.66 -9.23
N PRO A 269 -3.74 -9.16 -9.54
CA PRO A 269 -3.15 -9.03 -10.88
C PRO A 269 -3.94 -9.71 -12.01
N ARG A 270 -4.85 -10.63 -11.70
CA ARG A 270 -5.75 -11.27 -12.67
C ARG A 270 -7.03 -10.47 -12.90
N GLY A 271 -7.22 -9.39 -12.13
CA GLY A 271 -8.41 -8.55 -12.20
C GLY A 271 -9.55 -8.98 -11.27
N ASP A 272 -9.40 -10.05 -10.47
CA ASP A 272 -10.45 -10.49 -9.55
C ASP A 272 -10.60 -9.47 -8.42
N ILE A 273 -11.85 -9.12 -8.10
CA ILE A 273 -12.20 -8.09 -7.11
C ILE A 273 -12.70 -8.76 -5.84
N SER A 274 -12.12 -8.39 -4.71
CA SER A 274 -12.51 -8.85 -3.37
C SER A 274 -12.52 -7.70 -2.36
N GLY A 275 -13.09 -7.91 -1.18
CA GLY A 275 -13.12 -6.90 -0.12
C GLY A 275 -11.75 -6.65 0.53
N ALA A 276 -10.82 -7.60 0.45
CA ALA A 276 -9.47 -7.49 1.03
C ALA A 276 -8.48 -8.41 0.32
N SER A 277 -7.18 -8.11 0.41
CA SER A 277 -6.12 -8.92 -0.22
C SER A 277 -6.00 -10.32 0.37
N CYS A 278 -6.40 -10.52 1.62
CA CYS A 278 -6.47 -11.82 2.27
C CYS A 278 -7.63 -12.70 1.77
N GLY A 279 -8.48 -12.19 0.86
CA GLY A 279 -9.63 -12.91 0.34
C GLY A 279 -10.73 -13.18 1.38
N VAL A 280 -10.80 -12.41 2.47
CA VAL A 280 -11.97 -12.43 3.35
C VAL A 280 -13.12 -11.65 2.69
N GLY A 281 -14.34 -12.16 2.82
CA GLY A 281 -15.51 -11.58 2.17
C GLY A 281 -15.85 -12.21 0.84
N GLN A 282 -16.67 -11.52 0.07
CA GLN A 282 -17.15 -11.98 -1.23
C GLN A 282 -16.17 -11.60 -2.35
N THR A 283 -16.19 -12.43 -3.40
CA THR A 283 -15.64 -12.03 -4.71
C THR A 283 -16.73 -11.32 -5.48
N HIS A 284 -16.39 -10.15 -6.05
CA HIS A 284 -17.34 -9.27 -6.74
C HIS A 284 -17.24 -9.38 -8.27
N GLY A 285 -16.59 -10.43 -8.79
CA GLY A 285 -16.32 -10.59 -10.21
C GLY A 285 -14.91 -10.14 -10.60
N ASN A 286 -14.72 -9.81 -11.86
CA ASN A 286 -13.43 -9.37 -12.42
C ASN A 286 -13.54 -7.97 -12.99
N ILE A 287 -12.49 -7.17 -12.89
CA ILE A 287 -12.45 -5.78 -13.41
C ILE A 287 -12.69 -5.70 -14.93
N THR A 288 -12.61 -6.82 -15.62
CA THR A 288 -12.91 -6.94 -17.05
C THR A 288 -14.33 -7.46 -17.36
N ASP A 289 -15.16 -7.69 -16.34
CA ASP A 289 -16.54 -8.13 -16.56
C ASP A 289 -17.42 -6.97 -17.06
N THR A 290 -18.33 -7.25 -18.00
CA THR A 290 -19.26 -6.25 -18.54
C THR A 290 -20.38 -5.91 -17.55
N ASP A 291 -20.79 -6.89 -16.73
CA ASP A 291 -21.91 -6.79 -15.81
C ASP A 291 -21.50 -6.82 -14.34
N LEU A 292 -20.44 -6.07 -14.02
CA LEU A 292 -19.90 -6.00 -12.67
C LEU A 292 -20.92 -5.41 -11.68
N THR A 293 -21.17 -6.13 -10.58
CA THR A 293 -22.05 -5.71 -9.48
C THR A 293 -21.35 -5.86 -8.14
N PHE A 294 -21.71 -5.01 -7.17
CA PHE A 294 -21.10 -5.00 -5.85
C PHE A 294 -22.14 -5.21 -4.76
N ASP A 295 -22.02 -6.30 -4.00
CA ASP A 295 -22.73 -6.52 -2.74
C ASP A 295 -21.77 -6.26 -1.59
N LEU A 296 -21.64 -4.98 -1.22
CA LEU A 296 -20.68 -4.49 -0.25
C LEU A 296 -21.24 -4.66 1.18
N LYS A 297 -20.74 -5.64 1.91
CA LYS A 297 -21.15 -5.95 3.29
C LYS A 297 -19.92 -6.21 4.19
N PRO A 298 -19.99 -5.79 5.46
CA PRO A 298 -18.99 -6.21 6.43
C PRO A 298 -19.06 -7.73 6.65
N VAL A 299 -17.91 -8.30 7.06
CA VAL A 299 -17.78 -9.74 7.29
C VAL A 299 -17.19 -10.03 8.65
N ILE A 300 -17.42 -11.24 9.16
CA ILE A 300 -16.68 -11.75 10.32
C ILE A 300 -15.35 -12.34 9.82
N CYS A 301 -14.23 -11.79 10.30
CA CYS A 301 -12.91 -12.26 9.91
C CYS A 301 -12.69 -13.70 10.35
N ASN A 302 -12.34 -14.57 9.40
CA ASN A 302 -12.00 -15.97 9.63
C ASN A 302 -10.51 -16.26 9.39
N LYS A 303 -9.70 -15.23 9.19
CA LYS A 303 -8.25 -15.36 8.95
C LYS A 303 -7.50 -15.41 10.28
N GLN A 304 -6.44 -16.20 10.33
CA GLN A 304 -5.64 -16.35 11.53
C GLN A 304 -4.94 -15.05 11.91
N HIS A 305 -4.42 -14.32 10.92
CA HIS A 305 -3.83 -12.99 11.10
C HIS A 305 -3.94 -12.14 9.83
N CYS A 306 -3.81 -10.84 10.02
CA CYS A 306 -3.80 -9.85 8.97
C CYS A 306 -2.36 -9.34 8.78
N HIS A 307 -1.78 -9.51 7.59
CA HIS A 307 -0.38 -9.17 7.33
C HIS A 307 -0.19 -8.09 6.26
N CYS A 308 -1.25 -7.77 5.51
CA CYS A 308 -1.20 -6.72 4.52
C CYS A 308 -1.49 -5.36 5.16
N GLY A 309 -0.60 -4.39 4.97
CA GLY A 309 -0.78 -3.04 5.53
C GLY A 309 -2.10 -2.39 5.10
N THR A 310 -2.52 -2.61 3.86
CA THR A 310 -3.79 -2.07 3.34
C THR A 310 -5.02 -2.78 3.93
N ASP A 311 -4.90 -4.03 4.34
CA ASP A 311 -6.00 -4.74 5.01
C ASP A 311 -6.07 -4.38 6.50
N ILE A 312 -4.93 -4.12 7.16
CA ILE A 312 -4.90 -3.76 8.59
C ILE A 312 -5.65 -2.44 8.82
N ILE A 313 -5.52 -1.48 7.92
CA ILE A 313 -6.18 -0.18 8.04
C ILE A 313 -7.71 -0.24 7.84
N ILE A 314 -8.26 -1.32 7.31
CA ILE A 314 -9.72 -1.48 7.18
C ILE A 314 -10.34 -1.45 8.58
N PRO A 315 -11.39 -0.64 8.82
CA PRO A 315 -12.08 -0.58 10.12
C PRO A 315 -12.57 -1.95 10.57
N LYS A 316 -12.37 -2.27 11.85
CA LYS A 316 -12.77 -3.55 12.44
C LYS A 316 -12.91 -3.47 13.96
N GLU A 317 -13.82 -4.27 14.48
CA GLU A 317 -14.11 -4.32 15.91
C GLU A 317 -14.45 -5.74 16.38
N PRO A 318 -14.17 -6.10 17.63
CA PRO A 318 -14.64 -7.35 18.21
C PRO A 318 -16.18 -7.45 18.11
N VAL A 319 -16.69 -8.63 17.78
CA VAL A 319 -18.13 -8.90 17.93
C VAL A 319 -18.34 -9.21 19.41
N ASN A 320 -19.13 -8.37 20.07
CA ASN A 320 -19.57 -8.69 21.42
C ASN A 320 -20.40 -9.98 21.36
N VAL A 321 -19.85 -11.03 21.96
CA VAL A 321 -20.55 -12.32 22.16
C VAL A 321 -21.46 -12.19 23.37
#